data_20f57fb465ad0190c812435d68a1534d
#
_entry.id   20f57fb465ad0190c812435d68a1534d
#
_cell.length_a   1.000
_cell.length_b   1.000
_cell.length_c   1.000
_cell.angle_alpha   90.00
_cell.angle_beta   90.00
_cell.angle_gamma   90.00
#
_symmetry.space_group_name_H-M   'P 1'
#
loop_
_entity.id
_entity.type
_entity.pdbx_description
1 polymer ?
#
loop_
_entity_poly.entity_id
_entity_poly.type
_entity_poly.pdbx_seq_one_letter_code
_entity_poly.pdbx_strand_id
1 'polypeptide(L)'
;MRYKILILFALLAFSVSAENLGKIIYDSYVNKDMAMWKTVIDSLQKQKELGKFSSEQKWQLLDYQYGYLGWAVSEKKTMRKEAEKYLSVAKENLSELIDEFGKTSSSNAFNAAFVAYDISLNPIKAPFIGLKCMKYGETAVKQDSLNYFALIQYGNIMNYMPEAFGGSKDKALEYYKKAKVIMSRDEALFKNNWLYMNLILTIADIYKGKKDFESTKQYYLEALELEPGYKFVEELMASLIRTC
;
A
#
# COMPACT_ATOMS: atom_id res chain seq x y z
N MET A 1 -8.85 11.59 -50.12
CA MET A 1 -9.18 12.46 -48.99
C MET A 1 -9.12 11.61 -47.72
N ARG A 2 -8.06 11.79 -46.92
CA ARG A 2 -7.87 11.07 -45.62
C ARG A 2 -8.47 11.94 -44.53
N TYR A 3 -9.58 11.52 -43.96
CA TYR A 3 -10.14 12.15 -42.75
C TYR A 3 -9.26 11.75 -41.53
N LYS A 4 -8.52 12.73 -41.02
CA LYS A 4 -7.89 12.64 -39.70
C LYS A 4 -9.01 12.77 -38.66
N ILE A 5 -9.38 11.68 -38.04
CA ILE A 5 -10.24 11.71 -36.86
C ILE A 5 -9.38 12.28 -35.72
N LEU A 6 -9.58 13.56 -35.45
CA LEU A 6 -9.11 14.19 -34.21
C LEU A 6 -10.00 13.66 -33.09
N ILE A 7 -9.50 12.68 -32.34
CA ILE A 7 -10.09 12.31 -31.06
C ILE A 7 -9.78 13.46 -30.12
N LEU A 8 -10.76 14.36 -30.01
CA LEU A 8 -10.79 15.40 -29.01
C LEU A 8 -11.07 14.70 -27.66
N PHE A 9 -10.03 14.40 -26.90
CA PHE A 9 -10.18 14.05 -25.49
C PHE A 9 -10.73 15.31 -24.78
N ALA A 10 -12.04 15.39 -24.74
CA ALA A 10 -12.72 16.32 -23.87
C ALA A 10 -12.27 15.98 -22.44
N LEU A 11 -11.52 16.89 -21.82
CA LEU A 11 -11.27 16.95 -20.41
C LEU A 11 -12.62 17.19 -19.71
N LEU A 12 -13.42 16.16 -19.61
CA LEU A 12 -14.54 16.11 -18.68
C LEU A 12 -13.89 16.22 -17.30
N ALA A 13 -13.97 17.41 -16.72
CA ALA A 13 -13.72 17.65 -15.31
C ALA A 13 -14.83 16.93 -14.52
N PHE A 14 -14.78 15.60 -14.48
CA PHE A 14 -15.51 14.84 -13.50
C PHE A 14 -14.83 15.13 -12.16
N SER A 15 -15.51 15.83 -11.28
CA SER A 15 -15.27 15.75 -9.86
C SER A 15 -15.66 14.34 -9.43
N VAL A 16 -14.78 13.39 -9.72
CA VAL A 16 -14.92 12.02 -9.23
C VAL A 16 -14.84 12.12 -7.72
N SER A 17 -15.88 11.68 -7.00
CA SER A 17 -15.86 11.70 -5.54
C SER A 17 -14.72 10.82 -5.03
N ALA A 18 -14.20 11.12 -3.84
CA ALA A 18 -13.14 10.36 -3.20
C ALA A 18 -13.50 8.86 -3.09
N GLU A 19 -14.77 8.55 -2.83
CA GLU A 19 -15.31 7.19 -2.77
C GLU A 19 -15.20 6.46 -4.11
N ASN A 20 -15.48 7.14 -5.21
CA ASN A 20 -15.36 6.56 -6.55
C ASN A 20 -13.89 6.29 -6.93
N LEU A 21 -12.96 7.18 -6.54
CA LEU A 21 -11.52 6.95 -6.73
C LEU A 21 -11.04 5.75 -5.92
N GLY A 22 -11.48 5.60 -4.67
CA GLY A 22 -11.16 4.43 -3.83
C GLY A 22 -11.58 3.13 -4.49
N LYS A 23 -12.80 3.10 -5.06
CA LYS A 23 -13.28 1.91 -5.78
C LYS A 23 -12.46 1.62 -7.04
N ILE A 24 -12.11 2.61 -7.83
CA ILE A 24 -11.26 2.43 -9.02
C ILE A 24 -9.90 1.83 -8.63
N ILE A 25 -9.30 2.32 -7.57
CA ILE A 25 -8.02 1.80 -7.05
C ILE A 25 -8.17 0.36 -6.53
N TYR A 26 -9.27 0.08 -5.81
CA TYR A 26 -9.57 -1.28 -5.36
C TYR A 26 -9.77 -2.24 -6.52
N ASP A 27 -10.58 -1.87 -7.51
CA ASP A 27 -10.81 -2.68 -8.70
C ASP A 27 -9.50 -2.91 -9.47
N SER A 28 -8.64 -1.89 -9.55
CA SER A 28 -7.31 -2.01 -10.16
C SER A 28 -6.42 -3.01 -9.41
N TYR A 29 -6.49 -3.00 -8.07
CA TYR A 29 -5.74 -3.94 -7.22
C TYR A 29 -6.21 -5.39 -7.45
N VAL A 30 -7.51 -5.63 -7.37
CA VAL A 30 -8.12 -6.97 -7.52
C VAL A 30 -7.87 -7.53 -8.92
N ASN A 31 -8.00 -6.70 -9.96
CA ASN A 31 -7.83 -7.10 -11.36
C ASN A 31 -6.37 -7.02 -11.84
N LYS A 32 -5.43 -6.61 -10.99
CA LYS A 32 -4.01 -6.38 -11.33
C LYS A 32 -3.82 -5.35 -12.46
N ASP A 33 -4.76 -4.41 -12.60
CA ASP A 33 -4.67 -3.32 -13.58
C ASP A 33 -3.84 -2.15 -13.03
N MET A 34 -2.53 -2.36 -12.96
CA MET A 34 -1.60 -1.34 -12.48
C MET A 34 -1.46 -0.16 -13.46
N ALA A 35 -1.87 -0.31 -14.71
CA ALA A 35 -1.91 0.77 -15.67
C ALA A 35 -3.03 1.77 -15.33
N MET A 36 -4.22 1.28 -14.95
CA MET A 36 -5.32 2.12 -14.46
C MET A 36 -4.93 2.80 -13.14
N TRP A 37 -4.34 2.06 -12.17
CA TRP A 37 -3.87 2.65 -10.93
C TRP A 37 -2.89 3.80 -11.17
N LYS A 38 -1.91 3.59 -12.05
CA LYS A 38 -0.95 4.63 -12.48
C LYS A 38 -1.65 5.85 -13.07
N THR A 39 -2.64 5.63 -13.94
CA THR A 39 -3.41 6.71 -14.56
C THR A 39 -4.11 7.59 -13.52
N VAL A 40 -4.67 6.99 -12.47
CA VAL A 40 -5.27 7.73 -11.35
C VAL A 40 -4.22 8.57 -10.64
N ILE A 41 -3.06 8.01 -10.28
CA ILE A 41 -1.98 8.74 -9.61
C ILE A 41 -1.50 9.92 -10.46
N ASP A 42 -1.23 9.69 -11.74
CA ASP A 42 -0.72 10.73 -12.64
C ASP A 42 -1.74 11.87 -12.80
N SER A 43 -3.04 11.54 -12.87
CA SER A 43 -4.12 12.53 -12.90
C SER A 43 -4.21 13.35 -11.62
N LEU A 44 -4.14 12.70 -10.47
CA LEU A 44 -4.17 13.37 -9.16
C LEU A 44 -2.94 14.25 -8.96
N GLN A 45 -1.76 13.78 -9.33
CA GLN A 45 -0.52 14.56 -9.26
C GLN A 45 -0.62 15.84 -10.08
N LYS A 46 -1.15 15.74 -11.31
CA LYS A 46 -1.37 16.91 -12.17
C LYS A 46 -2.39 17.89 -11.58
N GLN A 47 -3.48 17.41 -10.96
CA GLN A 47 -4.46 18.27 -10.30
C GLN A 47 -3.85 18.99 -9.09
N LYS A 48 -3.00 18.31 -8.31
CA LYS A 48 -2.24 18.89 -7.21
C LYS A 48 -1.35 20.04 -7.68
N GLU A 49 -0.59 19.84 -8.78
CA GLU A 49 0.27 20.87 -9.39
C GLU A 49 -0.51 22.11 -9.87
N LEU A 50 -1.78 21.94 -10.22
CA LEU A 50 -2.68 23.03 -10.56
C LEU A 50 -3.26 23.77 -9.33
N GLY A 51 -2.86 23.42 -8.11
CA GLY A 51 -3.31 24.04 -6.87
C GLY A 51 -4.77 23.74 -6.48
N LYS A 52 -5.33 22.66 -7.01
CA LYS A 52 -6.75 22.29 -6.84
C LYS A 52 -6.95 21.16 -5.80
N PHE A 53 -6.07 21.07 -4.81
CA PHE A 53 -6.07 19.96 -3.86
C PHE A 53 -6.36 20.42 -2.43
N SER A 54 -7.30 19.74 -1.78
CA SER A 54 -7.46 19.81 -0.34
C SER A 54 -6.37 18.98 0.35
N SER A 55 -6.16 19.24 1.64
CA SER A 55 -5.24 18.46 2.46
C SER A 55 -5.58 16.95 2.48
N GLU A 56 -6.87 16.61 2.52
CA GLU A 56 -7.36 15.24 2.46
C GLU A 56 -6.98 14.55 1.14
N GLN A 57 -7.14 15.25 0.03
CA GLN A 57 -6.74 14.74 -1.29
C GLN A 57 -5.23 14.53 -1.43
N LYS A 58 -4.41 15.34 -0.73
CA LYS A 58 -2.95 15.13 -0.68
C LYS A 58 -2.60 13.83 0.04
N TRP A 59 -3.26 13.52 1.17
CA TRP A 59 -3.09 12.25 1.88
C TRP A 59 -3.57 11.06 1.04
N GLN A 60 -4.70 11.20 0.34
CA GLN A 60 -5.24 10.17 -0.55
C GLN A 60 -4.29 9.86 -1.71
N LEU A 61 -3.71 10.91 -2.35
CA LEU A 61 -2.69 10.74 -3.38
C LEU A 61 -1.48 9.96 -2.84
N LEU A 62 -1.02 10.30 -1.65
CA LEU A 62 0.12 9.65 -1.01
C LEU A 62 -0.16 8.17 -0.72
N ASP A 63 -1.37 7.83 -0.26
CA ASP A 63 -1.81 6.45 -0.05
C ASP A 63 -1.80 5.65 -1.36
N TYR A 64 -2.31 6.22 -2.44
CA TYR A 64 -2.29 5.56 -3.75
C TYR A 64 -0.87 5.42 -4.32
N GLN A 65 -0.02 6.42 -4.12
CA GLN A 65 1.41 6.32 -4.47
C GLN A 65 2.10 5.21 -3.68
N TYR A 66 1.81 5.08 -2.39
CA TYR A 66 2.35 4.01 -1.56
C TYR A 66 1.97 2.62 -2.08
N GLY A 67 0.69 2.40 -2.41
CA GLY A 67 0.23 1.11 -2.92
C GLY A 67 0.85 0.74 -4.27
N TYR A 68 0.86 1.69 -5.21
CA TYR A 68 1.51 1.49 -6.51
C TYR A 68 3.01 1.20 -6.39
N LEU A 69 3.68 1.93 -5.50
CA LEU A 69 5.11 1.71 -5.21
C LEU A 69 5.38 0.33 -4.64
N GLY A 70 4.50 -0.19 -3.79
CA GLY A 70 4.63 -1.56 -3.26
C GLY A 70 4.68 -2.59 -4.38
N TRP A 71 3.79 -2.47 -5.37
CA TRP A 71 3.81 -3.31 -6.55
C TRP A 71 5.05 -3.06 -7.42
N ALA A 72 5.37 -1.81 -7.77
CA ALA A 72 6.50 -1.50 -8.65
C ALA A 72 7.85 -1.94 -8.06
N VAL A 73 7.99 -1.89 -6.74
CA VAL A 73 9.15 -2.38 -6.02
C VAL A 73 9.22 -3.91 -6.04
N SER A 74 8.09 -4.62 -5.99
CA SER A 74 8.06 -6.09 -6.15
C SER A 74 8.50 -6.51 -7.56
N GLU A 75 8.16 -5.72 -8.57
CA GLU A 75 8.54 -5.89 -9.98
C GLU A 75 9.85 -5.18 -10.36
N LYS A 76 10.74 -4.92 -9.40
CA LYS A 76 11.95 -4.10 -9.59
C LYS A 76 12.89 -4.54 -10.71
N LYS A 77 12.80 -5.78 -11.16
CA LYS A 77 13.59 -6.25 -12.33
C LYS A 77 13.24 -5.49 -13.60
N THR A 78 11.98 -5.13 -13.78
CA THR A 78 11.43 -4.43 -14.95
C THR A 78 11.06 -2.99 -14.67
N MET A 79 10.62 -2.69 -13.43
CA MET A 79 10.02 -1.42 -13.04
C MET A 79 10.94 -0.48 -12.24
N ARG A 80 12.21 -0.83 -12.05
CA ARG A 80 13.13 -0.10 -11.16
C ARG A 80 13.16 1.40 -11.40
N LYS A 81 13.37 1.84 -12.64
CA LYS A 81 13.46 3.28 -12.97
C LYS A 81 12.14 4.01 -12.69
N GLU A 82 11.02 3.36 -12.96
CA GLU A 82 9.70 3.91 -12.68
C GLU A 82 9.45 3.98 -11.18
N ALA A 83 9.76 2.91 -10.43
CA ALA A 83 9.66 2.90 -8.97
C ALA A 83 10.53 3.99 -8.32
N GLU A 84 11.77 4.19 -8.78
CA GLU A 84 12.66 5.27 -8.30
C GLU A 84 12.05 6.66 -8.57
N LYS A 85 11.47 6.88 -9.74
CA LYS A 85 10.78 8.14 -10.09
C LYS A 85 9.57 8.40 -9.19
N TYR A 86 8.67 7.42 -9.07
CA TYR A 86 7.47 7.58 -8.23
C TYR A 86 7.81 7.71 -6.74
N LEU A 87 8.85 7.03 -6.27
CA LEU A 87 9.33 7.17 -4.90
C LEU A 87 9.86 8.58 -4.62
N SER A 88 10.55 9.20 -5.58
CA SER A 88 10.99 10.60 -5.45
C SER A 88 9.80 11.54 -5.28
N VAL A 89 8.82 11.45 -6.19
CA VAL A 89 7.60 12.28 -6.15
C VAL A 89 6.80 12.06 -4.87
N ALA A 90 6.67 10.81 -4.42
CA ALA A 90 5.97 10.49 -3.17
C ALA A 90 6.67 11.08 -1.93
N LYS A 91 8.01 11.08 -1.91
CA LYS A 91 8.80 11.72 -0.85
C LYS A 91 8.64 13.24 -0.85
N GLU A 92 8.56 13.87 -2.02
CA GLU A 92 8.28 15.31 -2.15
C GLU A 92 6.88 15.63 -1.63
N ASN A 93 5.84 14.88 -2.05
CA ASN A 93 4.48 15.02 -1.55
C ASN A 93 4.40 14.84 -0.02
N LEU A 94 5.11 13.87 0.53
CA LEU A 94 5.20 13.67 1.99
C LEU A 94 5.87 14.85 2.69
N SER A 95 6.94 15.41 2.10
CA SER A 95 7.62 16.58 2.67
C SER A 95 6.69 17.78 2.77
N GLU A 96 5.91 18.07 1.73
CA GLU A 96 4.91 19.14 1.76
C GLU A 96 3.85 18.94 2.85
N LEU A 97 3.39 17.69 3.05
CA LEU A 97 2.45 17.36 4.12
C LEU A 97 3.07 17.52 5.52
N ILE A 98 4.36 17.21 5.66
CA ILE A 98 5.09 17.45 6.92
C ILE A 98 5.27 18.94 7.19
N ASP A 99 5.53 19.75 6.17
CA ASP A 99 5.65 21.20 6.29
C ASP A 99 4.30 21.84 6.68
N GLU A 100 3.19 21.29 6.17
CA GLU A 100 1.83 21.79 6.45
C GLU A 100 1.30 21.32 7.82
N PHE A 101 1.50 20.07 8.21
CA PHE A 101 0.87 19.43 9.38
C PHE A 101 1.85 19.03 10.50
N GLY A 102 3.14 19.16 10.27
CA GLY A 102 4.17 18.65 11.17
C GLY A 102 4.36 17.14 11.10
N LYS A 103 5.21 16.65 12.01
CA LYS A 103 5.53 15.20 12.10
C LYS A 103 4.46 14.46 12.89
N THR A 104 3.51 13.87 12.20
CA THR A 104 2.43 13.06 12.76
C THR A 104 2.75 11.57 12.73
N SER A 105 1.92 10.75 13.37
CA SER A 105 1.96 9.28 13.26
C SER A 105 1.93 8.83 11.81
N SER A 106 0.98 9.36 11.01
CA SER A 106 0.85 9.01 9.58
C SER A 106 2.08 9.41 8.78
N SER A 107 2.61 10.62 8.95
CA SER A 107 3.81 11.05 8.22
C SER A 107 5.05 10.23 8.57
N ASN A 108 5.20 9.81 9.84
CA ASN A 108 6.27 8.91 10.26
C ASN A 108 6.07 7.49 9.67
N ALA A 109 4.84 7.00 9.58
CA ALA A 109 4.54 5.72 8.95
C ALA A 109 4.89 5.72 7.44
N PHE A 110 4.54 6.79 6.70
CA PHE A 110 4.95 6.95 5.30
C PHE A 110 6.47 7.08 5.15
N ASN A 111 7.15 7.81 6.04
CA ASN A 111 8.61 7.85 6.05
C ASN A 111 9.23 6.47 6.22
N ALA A 112 8.69 5.65 7.13
CA ALA A 112 9.14 4.26 7.31
C ALA A 112 8.97 3.45 6.01
N ALA A 113 7.79 3.52 5.39
CA ALA A 113 7.48 2.83 4.14
C ALA A 113 8.43 3.24 3.01
N PHE A 114 8.63 4.53 2.79
CA PHE A 114 9.48 5.03 1.69
C PHE A 114 10.96 4.75 1.91
N VAL A 115 11.44 4.71 3.16
CA VAL A 115 12.79 4.24 3.47
C VAL A 115 12.90 2.73 3.20
N ALA A 116 11.90 1.93 3.53
CA ALA A 116 11.88 0.50 3.21
C ALA A 116 11.90 0.24 1.69
N TYR A 117 11.14 1.01 0.91
CA TYR A 117 11.18 0.93 -0.55
C TYR A 117 12.53 1.32 -1.13
N ASP A 118 13.16 2.37 -0.58
CA ASP A 118 14.52 2.78 -0.97
C ASP A 118 15.53 1.65 -0.73
N ILE A 119 15.45 0.97 0.42
CA ILE A 119 16.28 -0.20 0.73
C ILE A 119 15.99 -1.35 -0.24
N SER A 120 14.71 -1.62 -0.53
CA SER A 120 14.34 -2.70 -1.46
C SER A 120 14.84 -2.46 -2.88
N LEU A 121 14.78 -1.22 -3.36
CA LEU A 121 15.33 -0.83 -4.66
C LEU A 121 16.87 -0.83 -4.65
N ASN A 122 17.49 -0.50 -3.53
CA ASN A 122 18.93 -0.40 -3.39
C ASN A 122 19.41 -1.00 -2.05
N PRO A 123 19.56 -2.33 -1.96
CA PRO A 123 19.87 -3.03 -0.71
C PRO A 123 21.20 -2.60 -0.04
N ILE A 124 22.12 -2.02 -0.81
CA ILE A 124 23.38 -1.52 -0.27
C ILE A 124 23.18 -0.37 0.73
N LYS A 125 22.03 0.29 0.69
CA LYS A 125 21.65 1.34 1.65
C LYS A 125 21.21 0.80 3.01
N ALA A 126 20.86 -0.47 3.12
CA ALA A 126 20.29 -1.05 4.34
C ALA A 126 21.12 -0.77 5.61
N PRO A 127 22.45 -0.93 5.63
CA PRO A 127 23.27 -0.65 6.82
C PRO A 127 23.22 0.82 7.26
N PHE A 128 22.96 1.74 6.33
CA PHE A 128 23.01 3.18 6.60
C PHE A 128 21.64 3.77 7.00
N ILE A 129 20.57 3.26 6.42
CA ILE A 129 19.23 3.84 6.62
C ILE A 129 18.23 2.87 7.28
N GLY A 130 18.58 1.60 7.53
CA GLY A 130 17.71 0.62 8.15
C GLY A 130 17.26 1.01 9.56
N LEU A 131 18.19 1.51 10.40
CA LEU A 131 17.86 2.03 11.73
C LEU A 131 16.91 3.23 11.69
N LYS A 132 17.04 4.08 10.65
CA LYS A 132 16.13 5.22 10.45
C LYS A 132 14.72 4.72 10.09
N CYS A 133 14.61 3.69 9.26
CA CYS A 133 13.33 3.03 8.95
C CYS A 133 12.64 2.55 10.23
N MET A 134 13.36 1.82 11.06
CA MET A 134 12.85 1.31 12.33
C MET A 134 12.39 2.44 13.27
N LYS A 135 13.21 3.48 13.44
CA LYS A 135 12.89 4.63 14.28
C LYS A 135 11.62 5.34 13.82
N TYR A 136 11.40 5.50 12.52
CA TYR A 136 10.19 6.08 11.98
C TYR A 136 8.96 5.23 12.32
N GLY A 137 9.02 3.90 12.11
CA GLY A 137 7.92 3.00 12.45
C GLY A 137 7.59 2.99 13.95
N GLU A 138 8.59 2.90 14.81
CA GLU A 138 8.41 2.98 16.26
C GLU A 138 7.79 4.32 16.70
N THR A 139 8.27 5.42 16.14
CA THR A 139 7.75 6.76 16.45
C THR A 139 6.29 6.87 16.02
N ALA A 140 5.94 6.37 14.84
CA ALA A 140 4.57 6.37 14.34
C ALA A 140 3.61 5.66 15.31
N VAL A 141 3.94 4.44 15.72
CA VAL A 141 3.11 3.65 16.66
C VAL A 141 3.07 4.27 18.06
N LYS A 142 4.16 4.90 18.52
CA LYS A 142 4.19 5.61 19.82
C LYS A 142 3.34 6.86 19.82
N GLN A 143 3.29 7.60 18.71
CA GLN A 143 2.47 8.82 18.58
C GLN A 143 0.98 8.51 18.55
N ASP A 144 0.59 7.43 17.87
CA ASP A 144 -0.79 6.96 17.82
C ASP A 144 -0.83 5.44 17.68
N SER A 145 -1.13 4.76 18.79
CA SER A 145 -1.19 3.30 18.84
C SER A 145 -2.47 2.72 18.23
N LEU A 146 -3.39 3.56 17.77
CA LEU A 146 -4.62 3.18 17.06
C LEU A 146 -4.56 3.54 15.57
N ASN A 147 -3.50 4.17 15.11
CA ASN A 147 -3.28 4.41 13.68
C ASN A 147 -2.99 3.09 12.97
N TYR A 148 -3.99 2.56 12.26
CA TYR A 148 -3.88 1.28 11.54
C TYR A 148 -2.73 1.27 10.52
N PHE A 149 -2.49 2.40 9.83
CA PHE A 149 -1.42 2.49 8.85
C PHE A 149 -0.04 2.43 9.51
N ALA A 150 0.15 3.10 10.65
CA ALA A 150 1.37 3.01 11.44
C ALA A 150 1.63 1.57 11.93
N LEU A 151 0.58 0.88 12.38
CA LEU A 151 0.67 -0.53 12.78
C LEU A 151 1.06 -1.42 11.60
N ILE A 152 0.47 -1.21 10.42
CA ILE A 152 0.83 -1.96 9.19
C ILE A 152 2.31 -1.72 8.84
N GLN A 153 2.77 -0.46 8.85
CA GLN A 153 4.16 -0.17 8.49
C GLN A 153 5.17 -0.74 9.50
N TYR A 154 4.84 -0.70 10.79
CA TYR A 154 5.70 -1.33 11.79
C TYR A 154 5.66 -2.86 11.68
N GLY A 155 4.50 -3.43 11.39
CA GLY A 155 4.36 -4.84 11.03
C GLY A 155 5.23 -5.21 9.81
N ASN A 156 5.24 -4.39 8.75
CA ASN A 156 6.10 -4.58 7.58
C ASN A 156 7.59 -4.59 7.97
N ILE A 157 8.03 -3.66 8.82
CA ILE A 157 9.41 -3.64 9.32
C ILE A 157 9.73 -4.95 10.03
N MET A 158 8.88 -5.41 10.96
CA MET A 158 9.09 -6.67 11.68
C MET A 158 9.07 -7.88 10.73
N ASN A 159 8.25 -7.85 9.69
CA ASN A 159 8.10 -8.93 8.74
C ASN A 159 9.29 -9.11 7.81
N TYR A 160 9.87 -8.00 7.31
CA TYR A 160 10.89 -8.02 6.26
C TYR A 160 12.31 -7.80 6.77
N MET A 161 12.48 -7.30 7.98
CA MET A 161 13.80 -7.16 8.60
C MET A 161 14.36 -8.54 8.99
N PRO A 162 15.64 -8.82 8.75
CA PRO A 162 16.25 -10.06 9.21
C PRO A 162 16.18 -10.20 10.73
N GLU A 163 15.98 -11.43 11.22
CA GLU A 163 15.87 -11.72 12.67
C GLU A 163 17.08 -11.23 13.45
N ALA A 164 18.29 -11.33 12.88
CA ALA A 164 19.54 -10.82 13.49
C ALA A 164 19.49 -9.31 13.77
N PHE A 165 18.60 -8.56 13.14
CA PHE A 165 18.39 -7.13 13.37
C PHE A 165 17.09 -6.83 14.10
N GLY A 166 16.42 -7.85 14.65
CA GLY A 166 15.20 -7.71 15.44
C GLY A 166 13.89 -7.95 14.69
N GLY A 167 13.95 -8.41 13.43
CA GLY A 167 12.78 -8.88 12.70
C GLY A 167 12.09 -10.05 13.38
N SER A 168 10.76 -10.15 13.27
CA SER A 168 9.97 -11.21 13.85
C SER A 168 8.62 -11.34 13.18
N LYS A 169 8.36 -12.49 12.58
CA LYS A 169 7.06 -12.80 11.98
C LYS A 169 5.92 -12.80 13.02
N ASP A 170 6.19 -13.20 14.23
CA ASP A 170 5.18 -13.21 15.30
C ASP A 170 4.80 -11.79 15.71
N LYS A 171 5.78 -10.91 15.92
CA LYS A 171 5.51 -9.49 16.18
C LYS A 171 4.80 -8.83 14.99
N ALA A 172 5.19 -9.15 13.75
CA ALA A 172 4.49 -8.65 12.58
C ALA A 172 3.01 -9.03 12.59
N LEU A 173 2.69 -10.30 12.89
CA LEU A 173 1.30 -10.76 13.02
C LEU A 173 0.52 -10.02 14.11
N GLU A 174 1.14 -9.71 15.27
CA GLU A 174 0.49 -8.93 16.33
C GLU A 174 0.07 -7.55 15.82
N TYR A 175 0.97 -6.83 15.16
CA TYR A 175 0.70 -5.49 14.60
C TYR A 175 -0.35 -5.54 13.49
N TYR A 176 -0.25 -6.50 12.56
CA TYR A 176 -1.21 -6.65 11.47
C TYR A 176 -2.61 -7.01 11.98
N LYS A 177 -2.72 -7.93 12.93
CA LYS A 177 -4.03 -8.27 13.54
C LYS A 177 -4.64 -7.09 14.27
N LYS A 178 -3.83 -6.30 14.99
CA LYS A 178 -4.31 -5.08 15.65
C LYS A 178 -4.81 -4.06 14.61
N ALA A 179 -4.06 -3.84 13.53
CA ALA A 179 -4.50 -2.97 12.43
C ALA A 179 -5.80 -3.45 11.80
N LYS A 180 -5.90 -4.77 11.51
CA LYS A 180 -7.11 -5.39 10.95
C LYS A 180 -8.34 -5.17 11.84
N VAL A 181 -8.22 -5.38 13.16
CA VAL A 181 -9.32 -5.14 14.12
C VAL A 181 -9.75 -3.67 14.14
N ILE A 182 -8.82 -2.72 14.00
CA ILE A 182 -9.17 -1.31 13.95
C ILE A 182 -9.92 -1.00 12.66
N MET A 183 -9.40 -1.45 11.51
CA MET A 183 -10.00 -1.21 10.20
C MET A 183 -11.38 -1.86 10.07
N SER A 184 -11.59 -3.06 10.62
CA SER A 184 -12.87 -3.79 10.53
C SER A 184 -14.04 -3.12 11.28
N ARG A 185 -13.80 -2.08 12.06
CA ARG A 185 -14.83 -1.33 12.79
C ARG A 185 -15.48 -0.22 11.96
N ASP A 186 -14.89 0.13 10.84
CA ASP A 186 -15.36 1.19 9.96
C ASP A 186 -15.46 0.65 8.53
N GLU A 187 -16.68 0.62 7.98
CA GLU A 187 -16.95 0.08 6.64
C GLU A 187 -16.08 0.75 5.56
N ALA A 188 -15.81 2.04 5.69
CA ALA A 188 -14.96 2.78 4.75
C ALA A 188 -13.49 2.31 4.76
N LEU A 189 -13.04 1.67 5.84
CA LEU A 189 -11.67 1.20 5.97
C LEU A 189 -11.47 -0.26 5.53
N PHE A 190 -12.55 -1.04 5.34
CA PHE A 190 -12.40 -2.43 4.91
C PHE A 190 -13.12 -2.76 3.60
N LYS A 191 -14.28 -2.14 3.32
CA LYS A 191 -15.04 -2.43 2.10
C LYS A 191 -14.44 -1.70 0.90
N ASN A 192 -14.21 -2.42 -0.19
CA ASN A 192 -13.55 -1.88 -1.38
C ASN A 192 -12.23 -1.14 -1.06
N ASN A 193 -11.50 -1.63 -0.06
CA ASN A 193 -10.25 -1.04 0.39
C ASN A 193 -9.08 -1.96 0.05
N TRP A 194 -8.23 -1.53 -0.88
CA TRP A 194 -7.08 -2.30 -1.35
C TRP A 194 -6.08 -2.61 -0.23
N LEU A 195 -5.89 -1.67 0.71
CA LEU A 195 -4.95 -1.85 1.81
C LEU A 195 -5.43 -2.91 2.81
N TYR A 196 -6.75 -2.95 3.08
CA TYR A 196 -7.33 -3.99 3.92
C TYR A 196 -7.23 -5.38 3.26
N MET A 197 -7.53 -5.47 1.96
CA MET A 197 -7.36 -6.72 1.21
C MET A 197 -5.90 -7.17 1.21
N ASN A 198 -4.96 -6.26 0.97
CA ASN A 198 -3.53 -6.54 1.03
C ASN A 198 -3.10 -7.00 2.44
N LEU A 199 -3.62 -6.38 3.49
CA LEU A 199 -3.34 -6.76 4.88
C LEU A 199 -3.77 -8.21 5.18
N ILE A 200 -4.99 -8.60 4.76
CA ILE A 200 -5.51 -9.97 4.91
C ILE A 200 -4.57 -10.96 4.21
N LEU A 201 -4.19 -10.70 2.97
CA LEU A 201 -3.31 -11.57 2.20
C LEU A 201 -1.89 -11.63 2.78
N THR A 202 -1.39 -10.53 3.33
CA THR A 202 -0.09 -10.49 4.02
C THR A 202 -0.10 -11.36 5.28
N ILE A 203 -1.17 -11.34 6.06
CA ILE A 203 -1.33 -12.20 7.22
C ILE A 203 -1.40 -13.68 6.79
N ALA A 204 -2.16 -13.99 5.75
CA ALA A 204 -2.25 -15.34 5.19
C ALA A 204 -0.88 -15.86 4.75
N ASP A 205 -0.07 -15.02 4.08
CA ASP A 205 1.26 -15.39 3.60
C ASP A 205 2.22 -15.73 4.75
N ILE A 206 2.17 -14.99 5.86
CA ILE A 206 2.96 -15.32 7.04
C ILE A 206 2.55 -16.68 7.62
N TYR A 207 1.24 -16.96 7.76
CA TYR A 207 0.76 -18.25 8.24
C TYR A 207 1.16 -19.40 7.32
N LYS A 208 1.06 -19.19 5.99
CA LYS A 208 1.55 -20.14 5.00
C LYS A 208 3.04 -20.43 5.15
N GLY A 209 3.85 -19.40 5.35
CA GLY A 209 5.29 -19.55 5.61
C GLY A 209 5.59 -20.31 6.92
N LYS A 210 4.73 -20.22 7.91
CA LYS A 210 4.77 -20.98 9.17
C LYS A 210 4.18 -22.38 9.05
N LYS A 211 3.65 -22.77 7.88
CA LYS A 211 2.92 -24.02 7.62
C LYS A 211 1.63 -24.19 8.47
N ASP A 212 1.07 -23.09 8.94
CA ASP A 212 -0.25 -23.05 9.54
C ASP A 212 -1.30 -22.89 8.44
N PHE A 213 -1.63 -23.99 7.80
CA PHE A 213 -2.50 -24.03 6.63
C PHE A 213 -3.97 -23.75 6.98
N GLU A 214 -4.39 -24.06 8.20
CA GLU A 214 -5.74 -23.75 8.67
C GLU A 214 -5.96 -22.23 8.80
N SER A 215 -5.04 -21.54 9.49
CA SER A 215 -5.07 -20.07 9.56
C SER A 215 -4.96 -19.45 8.16
N THR A 216 -4.08 -19.96 7.30
CA THR A 216 -3.94 -19.50 5.92
C THR A 216 -5.27 -19.57 5.18
N LYS A 217 -5.94 -20.72 5.25
CA LYS A 217 -7.25 -20.95 4.61
C LYS A 217 -8.32 -20.00 5.13
N GLN A 218 -8.37 -19.75 6.43
CA GLN A 218 -9.31 -18.80 7.03
C GLN A 218 -9.18 -17.40 6.45
N TYR A 219 -7.96 -16.88 6.31
CA TYR A 219 -7.73 -15.57 5.72
C TYR A 219 -8.02 -15.53 4.21
N TYR A 220 -7.79 -16.61 3.46
CA TYR A 220 -8.22 -16.68 2.06
C TYR A 220 -9.73 -16.70 1.92
N LEU A 221 -10.45 -17.41 2.80
CA LEU A 221 -11.93 -17.40 2.83
C LEU A 221 -12.45 -15.99 3.14
N GLU A 222 -11.87 -15.30 4.14
CA GLU A 222 -12.24 -13.91 4.44
C GLU A 222 -12.03 -12.99 3.23
N ALA A 223 -10.94 -13.14 2.51
CA ALA A 223 -10.69 -12.37 1.29
C ALA A 223 -11.75 -12.66 0.20
N LEU A 224 -12.17 -13.92 0.05
CA LEU A 224 -13.22 -14.31 -0.91
C LEU A 224 -14.63 -13.89 -0.46
N GLU A 225 -14.88 -13.74 0.83
CA GLU A 225 -16.14 -13.16 1.34
C GLU A 225 -16.24 -11.67 1.01
N LEU A 226 -15.12 -10.95 1.07
CA LEU A 226 -15.06 -9.52 0.72
C LEU A 226 -15.12 -9.29 -0.79
N GLU A 227 -14.50 -10.16 -1.57
CA GLU A 227 -14.45 -10.09 -3.02
C GLU A 227 -14.70 -11.46 -3.65
N PRO A 228 -15.97 -11.82 -3.83
CA PRO A 228 -16.35 -13.07 -4.49
C PRO A 228 -15.81 -13.14 -5.94
N GLY A 229 -15.13 -14.25 -6.27
CA GLY A 229 -14.51 -14.42 -7.59
C GLY A 229 -13.15 -13.74 -7.75
N TYR A 230 -12.48 -13.38 -6.66
CA TYR A 230 -11.09 -12.88 -6.72
C TYR A 230 -10.15 -13.99 -7.19
N LYS A 231 -9.93 -14.07 -8.49
CA LYS A 231 -9.19 -15.15 -9.16
C LYS A 231 -7.83 -15.44 -8.53
N PHE A 232 -7.10 -14.41 -8.13
CA PHE A 232 -5.80 -14.59 -7.49
C PHE A 232 -5.92 -15.37 -6.18
N VAL A 233 -6.93 -15.10 -5.36
CA VAL A 233 -7.14 -15.81 -4.09
C VAL A 233 -7.69 -17.22 -4.33
N GLU A 234 -8.53 -17.41 -5.34
CA GLU A 234 -8.99 -18.75 -5.76
C GLU A 234 -7.82 -19.64 -6.18
N GLU A 235 -6.86 -19.11 -6.93
CA GLU A 235 -5.63 -19.80 -7.33
C GLU A 235 -4.75 -20.14 -6.11
N LEU A 236 -4.61 -19.21 -5.15
CA LEU A 236 -3.88 -19.44 -3.90
C LEU A 236 -4.54 -20.55 -3.06
N MET A 237 -5.87 -20.53 -2.96
CA MET A 237 -6.64 -21.56 -2.25
C MET A 237 -6.48 -22.94 -2.92
N ALA A 238 -6.59 -23.01 -4.25
CA ALA A 238 -6.40 -24.26 -4.99
C ALA A 238 -4.97 -24.80 -4.84
N SER A 239 -3.97 -23.90 -4.76
CA SER A 239 -2.59 -24.28 -4.48
C SER A 239 -2.41 -24.81 -3.05
N LEU A 240 -3.06 -24.20 -2.07
CA LEU A 240 -3.00 -24.62 -0.67
C LEU A 240 -3.55 -26.04 -0.50
N ILE A 241 -4.71 -26.32 -1.09
CA ILE A 241 -5.36 -27.65 -1.04
C ILE A 241 -4.47 -28.75 -1.63
N ARG A 242 -3.65 -28.43 -2.65
CA ARG A 242 -2.72 -29.40 -3.25
C ARG A 242 -1.47 -29.67 -2.39
N THR A 243 -1.22 -28.82 -1.41
CA THR A 243 -0.01 -28.89 -0.56
C THR A 243 -0.31 -29.57 0.79
N CYS A 244 -1.58 -29.63 1.20
CA CYS A 244 -2.06 -30.34 2.39
C CYS A 244 -2.43 -31.79 2.05
#